data_b3edf5ed49b63b9b832312c1e1934f3a
#
_entry.id   b3edf5ed49b63b9b832312c1e1934f3a
#
_cell.length_a   1.000
_cell.length_b   1.000
_cell.length_c   1.000
_cell.angle_alpha   90.00
_cell.angle_beta   90.00
_cell.angle_gamma   90.00
#
_symmetry.space_group_name_H-M   'P 1'
#
loop_
_entity.id
_entity.type
_entity.pdbx_description
1 polymer ?
#
loop_
_entity_poly.entity_id
_entity_poly.type
_entity_poly.pdbx_seq_one_letter_code
_entity_poly.pdbx_strand_id
1 'polypeptide(L)'
;MAIREMNDLIQDGLDRAVELMVVAAHNSFRFGGRNTGKIISVGKEEMVEIAEFCYSMGDMSPLAARDGRFVMEMVKEPCALLLIGDKRKSDFNYDCGACGYRTCAELNRAEEVESLTAHGPSCQFKNINVNIATDAAAAMAWRLGLHCRVFSTLGMAAFALNIIEDVDFAVSVCVSVAKNDPFFDRHQFWTDEYWDEIFKKEFPTFTRGFIGAVEEED
;
A
#
# COMPACT_ATOMS: atom_id res chain seq x y z
N MET A 1 -2.42 37.55 16.40
CA MET A 1 -2.19 36.31 15.61
C MET A 1 -1.00 36.59 14.70
N ALA A 2 0.00 35.73 14.69
CA ALA A 2 1.09 35.85 13.74
C ALA A 2 0.59 35.48 12.31
N ILE A 3 1.08 36.19 11.30
CA ILE A 3 0.86 35.85 9.90
C ILE A 3 1.59 34.53 9.63
N ARG A 4 0.93 33.59 8.98
CA ARG A 4 1.51 32.29 8.58
C ARG A 4 1.45 32.20 7.07
N GLU A 5 2.53 31.70 6.48
CA GLU A 5 2.61 31.45 5.04
C GLU A 5 1.79 30.22 4.63
N MET A 6 1.37 30.20 3.38
CA MET A 6 0.53 29.12 2.84
C MET A 6 1.21 27.75 2.97
N ASN A 7 2.50 27.66 2.71
CA ASN A 7 3.23 26.38 2.76
C ASN A 7 3.27 25.79 4.18
N ASP A 8 3.43 26.63 5.21
CA ASP A 8 3.39 26.17 6.61
C ASP A 8 1.98 25.66 6.99
N LEU A 9 0.94 26.34 6.48
CA LEU A 9 -0.44 25.93 6.71
C LEU A 9 -0.79 24.61 5.99
N ILE A 10 -0.24 24.41 4.79
CA ILE A 10 -0.40 23.17 4.05
C ILE A 10 0.27 21.99 4.77
N GLN A 11 1.50 22.17 5.25
CA GLN A 11 2.22 21.11 5.99
C GLN A 11 1.49 20.75 7.29
N ASP A 12 1.10 21.73 8.11
CA ASP A 12 0.33 21.47 9.32
C ASP A 12 -1.03 20.82 9.02
N GLY A 13 -1.66 21.20 7.91
CA GLY A 13 -2.92 20.61 7.46
C GLY A 13 -2.75 19.15 7.06
N LEU A 14 -1.67 18.82 6.36
CA LEU A 14 -1.32 17.45 5.98
C LEU A 14 -1.06 16.59 7.23
N ASP A 15 -0.28 17.07 8.19
CA ASP A 15 0.04 16.34 9.41
C ASP A 15 -1.24 16.00 10.20
N ARG A 16 -2.15 16.96 10.34
CA ARG A 16 -3.46 16.73 10.98
C ARG A 16 -4.35 15.79 10.18
N ALA A 17 -4.31 15.86 8.86
CA ALA A 17 -5.06 14.93 8.02
C ALA A 17 -4.56 13.50 8.19
N VAL A 18 -3.25 13.29 8.28
CA VAL A 18 -2.64 11.99 8.58
C VAL A 18 -3.10 11.45 9.93
N GLU A 19 -3.13 12.27 10.98
CA GLU A 19 -3.68 11.89 12.29
C GLU A 19 -5.14 11.42 12.20
N LEU A 20 -5.99 12.14 11.44
CA LEU A 20 -7.39 11.78 11.22
C LEU A 20 -7.53 10.49 10.38
N MET A 21 -6.65 10.26 9.42
CA MET A 21 -6.59 9.00 8.67
C MET A 21 -6.25 7.82 9.58
N VAL A 22 -5.31 7.99 10.51
CA VAL A 22 -4.98 6.97 11.53
C VAL A 22 -6.18 6.67 12.41
N VAL A 23 -6.92 7.71 12.87
CA VAL A 23 -8.16 7.53 13.65
C VAL A 23 -9.21 6.78 12.84
N ALA A 24 -9.40 7.12 11.58
CA ALA A 24 -10.36 6.43 10.71
C ALA A 24 -10.00 4.96 10.50
N ALA A 25 -8.73 4.67 10.22
CA ALA A 25 -8.21 3.32 10.09
C ALA A 25 -8.38 2.52 11.39
N HIS A 26 -8.03 3.14 12.53
CA HIS A 26 -8.14 2.52 13.84
C HIS A 26 -9.58 2.17 14.21
N ASN A 27 -10.53 3.02 13.90
CA ASN A 27 -11.96 2.85 14.22
C ASN A 27 -12.77 2.15 13.12
N SER A 28 -12.11 1.69 12.05
CA SER A 28 -12.79 0.96 10.99
C SER A 28 -13.39 -0.36 11.48
N PHE A 29 -14.39 -0.85 10.73
CA PHE A 29 -14.96 -2.19 10.99
C PHE A 29 -13.85 -3.26 10.98
N ARG A 30 -13.99 -4.26 11.87
CA ARG A 30 -13.06 -5.39 11.97
C ARG A 30 -13.76 -6.68 12.31
N PHE A 31 -13.38 -7.71 11.60
CA PHE A 31 -13.72 -9.06 12.03
C PHE A 31 -13.07 -9.34 13.39
N GLY A 32 -13.81 -10.01 14.28
CA GLY A 32 -13.34 -10.35 15.61
C GLY A 32 -13.36 -9.20 16.62
N GLY A 33 -13.68 -7.97 16.22
CA GLY A 33 -13.75 -6.80 17.11
C GLY A 33 -12.43 -6.43 17.78
N ARG A 34 -11.29 -7.01 17.31
CA ARG A 34 -9.95 -6.76 17.86
C ARG A 34 -9.12 -5.94 16.89
N ASN A 35 -8.44 -4.94 17.42
CA ASN A 35 -7.44 -4.20 16.69
C ASN A 35 -6.06 -4.80 16.97
N THR A 36 -5.56 -5.59 16.06
CA THR A 36 -4.23 -6.23 16.16
C THR A 36 -3.24 -5.66 15.15
N GLY A 37 -3.74 -4.91 14.17
CA GLY A 37 -2.91 -4.29 13.14
C GLY A 37 -2.08 -3.13 13.69
N LYS A 38 -0.90 -2.96 13.13
CA LYS A 38 0.01 -1.84 13.35
C LYS A 38 -0.23 -0.78 12.28
N ILE A 39 -0.29 0.48 12.70
CA ILE A 39 -0.43 1.64 11.81
C ILE A 39 0.67 2.61 12.16
N ILE A 40 1.49 2.99 11.19
CA ILE A 40 2.51 4.01 11.35
C ILE A 40 2.46 4.99 10.17
N SER A 41 2.87 6.22 10.41
CA SER A 41 3.17 7.20 9.38
C SER A 41 4.68 7.35 9.27
N VAL A 42 5.19 7.41 8.05
CA VAL A 42 6.61 7.60 7.78
C VAL A 42 6.85 8.94 7.09
N GLY A 43 8.01 9.50 7.34
CA GLY A 43 8.45 10.76 6.77
C GLY A 43 9.04 10.62 5.37
N LYS A 44 9.53 11.74 4.84
CA LYS A 44 10.11 11.78 3.48
C LYS A 44 11.37 10.93 3.34
N GLU A 45 12.17 10.80 4.39
CA GLU A 45 13.41 10.04 4.38
C GLU A 45 13.13 8.55 4.14
N GLU A 46 12.23 7.97 4.94
CA GLU A 46 11.80 6.58 4.78
C GLU A 46 11.02 6.37 3.46
N MET A 47 10.27 7.37 3.01
CA MET A 47 9.59 7.30 1.71
C MET A 47 10.60 7.20 0.56
N VAL A 48 11.71 7.92 0.62
CA VAL A 48 12.79 7.82 -0.38
C VAL A 48 13.44 6.45 -0.34
N GLU A 49 13.75 5.92 0.85
CA GLU A 49 14.33 4.58 1.01
C GLU A 49 13.41 3.49 0.42
N ILE A 50 12.11 3.56 0.72
CA ILE A 50 11.10 2.65 0.14
C ILE A 50 11.07 2.78 -1.39
N ALA A 51 11.11 4.01 -1.91
CA ALA A 51 11.07 4.25 -3.35
C ALA A 51 12.31 3.74 -4.08
N GLU A 52 13.49 3.94 -3.51
CA GLU A 52 14.75 3.43 -4.05
C GLU A 52 14.77 1.90 -4.06
N PHE A 53 14.30 1.26 -2.99
CA PHE A 53 14.15 -0.18 -2.95
C PHE A 53 13.18 -0.67 -4.03
N CYS A 54 11.99 -0.08 -4.15
CA CYS A 54 11.04 -0.41 -5.21
C CYS A 54 11.65 -0.23 -6.61
N TYR A 55 12.42 0.84 -6.81
CA TYR A 55 13.09 1.11 -8.08
C TYR A 55 14.16 0.05 -8.40
N SER A 56 14.92 -0.39 -7.40
CA SER A 56 15.94 -1.44 -7.56
C SER A 56 15.37 -2.80 -7.95
N MET A 57 14.08 -3.02 -7.68
CA MET A 57 13.36 -4.25 -8.02
C MET A 57 12.89 -4.31 -9.49
N GLY A 58 13.27 -3.35 -10.33
CA GLY A 58 12.76 -3.17 -11.69
C GLY A 58 12.86 -4.41 -12.58
N ASP A 59 13.93 -5.21 -12.44
CA ASP A 59 14.13 -6.43 -13.23
C ASP A 59 13.15 -7.55 -12.81
N MET A 60 12.71 -7.58 -11.55
CA MET A 60 11.77 -8.56 -11.01
C MET A 60 10.33 -8.06 -11.07
N SER A 61 10.11 -6.75 -10.87
CA SER A 61 8.81 -6.12 -10.84
C SER A 61 8.83 -4.71 -11.43
N PRO A 62 8.57 -4.56 -12.73
CA PRO A 62 8.41 -3.24 -13.35
C PRO A 62 7.34 -2.38 -12.68
N LEU A 63 6.31 -3.00 -12.08
CA LEU A 63 5.30 -2.32 -11.29
C LEU A 63 5.88 -1.67 -10.04
N ALA A 64 6.73 -2.37 -9.30
CA ALA A 64 7.39 -1.82 -8.12
C ALA A 64 8.31 -0.63 -8.51
N ALA A 65 9.11 -0.80 -9.56
CA ALA A 65 9.99 0.27 -10.05
C ALA A 65 9.20 1.51 -10.47
N ARG A 66 8.05 1.33 -11.12
CA ARG A 66 7.14 2.41 -11.47
C ARG A 66 6.65 3.15 -10.22
N ASP A 67 6.16 2.40 -9.24
CA ASP A 67 5.60 2.99 -8.03
C ASP A 67 6.68 3.71 -7.22
N GLY A 68 7.92 3.20 -7.20
CA GLY A 68 9.09 3.89 -6.67
C GLY A 68 9.36 5.24 -7.36
N ARG A 69 9.29 5.30 -8.69
CA ARG A 69 9.42 6.57 -9.43
C ARG A 69 8.35 7.59 -9.05
N PHE A 70 7.11 7.15 -8.87
CA PHE A 70 6.05 8.04 -8.41
C PHE A 70 6.36 8.67 -7.07
N VAL A 71 6.84 7.88 -6.12
CA VAL A 71 7.18 8.38 -4.80
C VAL A 71 8.33 9.36 -4.87
N MET A 72 9.36 9.09 -5.68
CA MET A 72 10.50 10.01 -5.88
C MET A 72 10.08 11.38 -6.43
N GLU A 73 9.06 11.43 -7.28
CA GLU A 73 8.51 12.72 -7.72
C GLU A 73 7.64 13.36 -6.63
N MET A 74 6.84 12.55 -5.94
CA MET A 74 5.90 13.04 -4.95
C MET A 74 6.56 13.63 -3.71
N VAL A 75 7.71 13.13 -3.27
CA VAL A 75 8.45 13.66 -2.11
C VAL A 75 8.96 15.10 -2.31
N LYS A 76 8.91 15.62 -3.54
CA LYS A 76 9.19 17.03 -3.84
C LYS A 76 8.09 17.95 -3.33
N GLU A 77 6.88 17.44 -3.13
CA GLU A 77 5.70 18.12 -2.65
C GLU A 77 5.40 17.75 -1.19
N PRO A 78 4.49 18.46 -0.47
CA PRO A 78 3.98 18.01 0.80
C PRO A 78 3.26 16.66 0.65
N CYS A 79 3.79 15.63 1.27
CA CYS A 79 3.26 14.26 1.18
C CYS A 79 3.54 13.47 2.44
N ALA A 80 2.81 12.36 2.62
CA ALA A 80 3.00 11.39 3.69
C ALA A 80 2.63 9.98 3.22
N LEU A 81 3.17 8.97 3.90
CA LEU A 81 2.89 7.57 3.68
C LEU A 81 2.43 6.92 4.98
N LEU A 82 1.22 6.37 4.99
CA LEU A 82 0.73 5.49 6.04
C LEU A 82 1.07 4.04 5.67
N LEU A 83 1.61 3.31 6.63
CA LEU A 83 1.82 1.86 6.55
C LEU A 83 0.85 1.17 7.52
N ILE A 84 0.16 0.15 7.04
CA ILE A 84 -0.83 -0.63 7.80
C ILE A 84 -0.51 -2.10 7.60
N GLY A 85 -0.22 -2.81 8.67
CA GLY A 85 0.13 -4.22 8.62
C GLY A 85 -0.42 -5.02 9.79
N ASP A 86 -0.35 -6.34 9.72
CA ASP A 86 -0.75 -7.24 10.81
C ASP A 86 0.08 -8.53 10.79
N LYS A 87 -0.04 -9.33 11.85
CA LYS A 87 0.53 -10.67 11.96
C LYS A 87 -0.28 -11.66 11.13
N ARG A 88 0.39 -12.70 10.61
CA ARG A 88 -0.23 -13.78 9.85
C ARG A 88 -1.11 -14.72 10.68
N LYS A 89 -0.79 -14.90 11.96
CA LYS A 89 -1.47 -15.83 12.86
C LYS A 89 -2.87 -15.33 13.25
N SER A 90 -3.82 -16.26 13.33
CA SER A 90 -5.18 -15.95 13.75
C SER A 90 -5.28 -15.90 15.29
N ASP A 91 -5.98 -14.91 15.81
CA ASP A 91 -6.40 -14.78 17.19
C ASP A 91 -7.94 -14.80 17.37
N PHE A 92 -8.67 -15.10 16.27
CA PHE A 92 -10.13 -15.10 16.26
C PHE A 92 -10.75 -16.38 16.78
N ASN A 93 -10.09 -17.53 16.59
CA ASN A 93 -10.60 -18.86 16.92
C ASN A 93 -11.95 -19.20 16.25
N TYR A 94 -12.16 -18.70 15.01
CA TYR A 94 -13.40 -18.94 14.27
C TYR A 94 -13.44 -20.31 13.60
N ASP A 95 -12.30 -20.96 13.39
CA ASP A 95 -12.15 -22.24 12.70
C ASP A 95 -12.91 -22.26 11.36
N CYS A 96 -12.88 -21.13 10.65
CA CYS A 96 -13.70 -20.88 9.46
C CYS A 96 -13.20 -21.58 8.19
N GLY A 97 -11.97 -22.11 8.19
CA GLY A 97 -11.38 -22.79 7.04
C GLY A 97 -10.94 -21.90 5.89
N ALA A 98 -11.21 -20.59 5.91
CA ALA A 98 -10.96 -19.68 4.78
C ALA A 98 -9.46 -19.52 4.41
N CYS A 99 -8.54 -19.78 5.33
CA CYS A 99 -7.10 -19.79 5.11
C CYS A 99 -6.55 -21.14 4.58
N GLY A 100 -7.43 -22.14 4.35
CA GLY A 100 -7.06 -23.47 3.91
C GLY A 100 -6.76 -24.48 5.03
N TYR A 101 -6.73 -24.04 6.29
CA TYR A 101 -6.58 -24.89 7.47
C TYR A 101 -7.93 -25.12 8.12
N ARG A 102 -8.14 -26.31 8.71
CA ARG A 102 -9.44 -26.69 9.34
C ARG A 102 -9.70 -25.87 10.59
N THR A 103 -8.65 -25.52 11.34
CA THR A 103 -8.75 -24.74 12.57
C THR A 103 -7.74 -23.61 12.61
N CYS A 104 -8.02 -22.55 13.37
CA CYS A 104 -7.07 -21.47 13.61
C CYS A 104 -5.80 -21.96 14.31
N ALA A 105 -5.92 -22.97 15.16
CA ALA A 105 -4.78 -23.60 15.82
C ALA A 105 -3.84 -24.32 14.82
N GLU A 106 -4.38 -24.95 13.78
CA GLU A 106 -3.58 -25.55 12.70
C GLU A 106 -2.82 -24.48 11.92
N LEU A 107 -3.49 -23.40 11.49
CA LEU A 107 -2.85 -22.25 10.85
C LEU A 107 -1.70 -21.69 11.71
N ASN A 108 -1.96 -21.49 13.01
CA ASN A 108 -0.98 -20.88 13.90
C ASN A 108 0.26 -21.75 14.16
N ARG A 109 0.14 -23.08 13.97
CA ARG A 109 1.26 -24.04 14.03
C ARG A 109 1.90 -24.33 12.69
N ALA A 110 1.27 -23.88 11.59
CA ALA A 110 1.83 -24.10 10.26
C ALA A 110 3.22 -23.49 10.14
N GLU A 111 4.09 -24.20 9.45
CA GLU A 111 5.43 -23.72 9.12
C GLU A 111 5.34 -22.39 8.40
N GLU A 112 6.20 -21.47 8.80
CA GLU A 112 6.25 -20.15 8.21
C GLU A 112 6.99 -20.22 6.88
N VAL A 113 6.37 -19.64 5.86
CA VAL A 113 6.99 -19.41 4.56
C VAL A 113 7.40 -17.95 4.51
N GLU A 114 8.69 -17.71 4.64
CA GLU A 114 9.26 -16.38 4.53
C GLU A 114 9.42 -16.00 3.07
N SER A 115 8.94 -14.83 2.70
CA SER A 115 9.25 -14.20 1.42
C SER A 115 9.72 -12.77 1.64
N LEU A 116 10.33 -12.19 0.61
CA LEU A 116 10.83 -10.83 0.68
C LEU A 116 9.72 -9.80 1.02
N THR A 117 8.49 -10.06 0.63
CA THR A 117 7.40 -9.08 0.66
C THR A 117 6.30 -9.37 1.66
N ALA A 118 6.26 -10.57 2.23
CA ALA A 118 5.31 -10.99 3.25
C ALA A 118 5.67 -12.37 3.81
N HIS A 119 5.15 -12.70 4.98
CA HIS A 119 5.23 -14.05 5.54
C HIS A 119 3.87 -14.75 5.52
N GLY A 120 3.87 -16.04 5.21
CA GLY A 120 2.66 -16.86 5.10
C GLY A 120 2.78 -18.19 5.84
N PRO A 121 1.73 -19.00 5.82
CA PRO A 121 0.35 -18.73 5.45
C PRO A 121 -0.31 -17.74 6.42
N SER A 122 -1.28 -16.95 5.93
CA SER A 122 -1.91 -15.88 6.70
C SER A 122 -3.41 -16.10 6.89
N CYS A 123 -3.93 -15.64 8.04
CA CYS A 123 -5.35 -15.62 8.32
C CYS A 123 -6.07 -14.67 7.35
N GLN A 124 -7.08 -15.18 6.63
CA GLN A 124 -7.83 -14.41 5.66
C GLN A 124 -8.52 -13.18 6.29
N PHE A 125 -9.07 -13.31 7.49
CA PHE A 125 -9.70 -12.18 8.16
C PHE A 125 -8.72 -11.10 8.62
N LYS A 126 -7.47 -11.45 8.92
CA LYS A 126 -6.41 -10.47 9.18
C LYS A 126 -6.11 -9.63 7.93
N ASN A 127 -5.98 -10.29 6.77
CA ASN A 127 -5.81 -9.59 5.50
C ASN A 127 -6.99 -8.66 5.18
N ILE A 128 -8.22 -9.13 5.38
CA ILE A 128 -9.43 -8.31 5.18
C ILE A 128 -9.43 -7.11 6.13
N ASN A 129 -9.09 -7.27 7.41
CA ASN A 129 -9.05 -6.18 8.38
C ASN A 129 -8.03 -5.10 7.99
N VAL A 130 -6.84 -5.49 7.52
CA VAL A 130 -5.84 -4.53 7.01
C VAL A 130 -6.39 -3.75 5.83
N ASN A 131 -7.04 -4.43 4.87
CA ASN A 131 -7.61 -3.75 3.70
C ASN A 131 -8.76 -2.80 4.07
N ILE A 132 -9.63 -3.18 5.01
CA ILE A 132 -10.71 -2.30 5.50
C ILE A 132 -10.12 -1.07 6.20
N ALA A 133 -9.08 -1.23 7.02
CA ALA A 133 -8.40 -0.11 7.67
C ALA A 133 -7.74 0.83 6.65
N THR A 134 -7.11 0.25 5.62
CA THR A 134 -6.50 0.98 4.51
C THR A 134 -7.55 1.80 3.74
N ASP A 135 -8.69 1.20 3.41
CA ASP A 135 -9.79 1.87 2.73
C ASP A 135 -10.38 3.01 3.56
N ALA A 136 -10.55 2.79 4.87
CA ALA A 136 -11.03 3.83 5.79
C ALA A 136 -10.07 5.03 5.87
N ALA A 137 -8.75 4.79 5.90
CA ALA A 137 -7.74 5.85 5.83
C ALA A 137 -7.82 6.61 4.51
N ALA A 138 -7.88 5.90 3.37
CA ALA A 138 -7.98 6.51 2.06
C ALA A 138 -9.27 7.33 1.88
N ALA A 139 -10.40 6.79 2.35
CA ALA A 139 -11.68 7.51 2.34
C ALA A 139 -11.64 8.81 3.17
N MET A 140 -10.92 8.81 4.29
CA MET A 140 -10.71 10.02 5.08
C MET A 140 -9.86 11.04 4.34
N ALA A 141 -8.77 10.61 3.69
CA ALA A 141 -7.92 11.48 2.87
C ALA A 141 -8.73 12.20 1.78
N TRP A 142 -9.55 11.47 1.04
CA TRP A 142 -10.42 12.06 0.00
C TRP A 142 -11.43 13.06 0.57
N ARG A 143 -12.02 12.78 1.73
CA ARG A 143 -12.94 13.72 2.40
C ARG A 143 -12.26 15.01 2.83
N LEU A 144 -10.96 14.97 3.09
CA LEU A 144 -10.14 16.11 3.45
C LEU A 144 -9.54 16.84 2.23
N GLY A 145 -9.84 16.37 1.00
CA GLY A 145 -9.38 16.99 -0.24
C GLY A 145 -7.93 16.67 -0.60
N LEU A 146 -7.35 15.60 -0.02
CA LEU A 146 -6.00 15.15 -0.36
C LEU A 146 -6.03 14.26 -1.61
N HIS A 147 -5.01 14.37 -2.44
CA HIS A 147 -4.69 13.33 -3.40
C HIS A 147 -4.27 12.08 -2.64
N CYS A 148 -4.82 10.92 -3.01
CA CYS A 148 -4.61 9.69 -2.27
C CYS A 148 -4.57 8.47 -3.18
N ARG A 149 -3.64 7.55 -2.87
CA ARG A 149 -3.59 6.24 -3.51
C ARG A 149 -3.11 5.16 -2.54
N VAL A 150 -3.75 3.98 -2.65
CA VAL A 150 -3.29 2.77 -1.97
C VAL A 150 -2.25 2.07 -2.85
N PHE A 151 -1.13 1.67 -2.25
CA PHE A 151 -0.07 0.90 -2.90
C PHE A 151 0.24 -0.35 -2.09
N SER A 152 0.14 -1.52 -2.70
CA SER A 152 0.66 -2.76 -2.12
C SER A 152 2.19 -2.80 -2.18
N THR A 153 2.77 -2.36 -3.29
CA THR A 153 4.21 -2.38 -3.56
C THR A 153 5.03 -1.63 -2.50
N LEU A 154 4.58 -0.42 -2.11
CA LEU A 154 5.27 0.36 -1.07
C LEU A 154 5.13 -0.26 0.32
N GLY A 155 3.97 -0.86 0.63
CA GLY A 155 3.78 -1.61 1.87
C GLY A 155 4.68 -2.84 1.95
N MET A 156 4.79 -3.59 0.85
CA MET A 156 5.70 -4.73 0.72
C MET A 156 7.16 -4.31 0.84
N ALA A 157 7.56 -3.21 0.22
CA ALA A 157 8.91 -2.67 0.33
C ALA A 157 9.25 -2.22 1.77
N ALA A 158 8.32 -1.52 2.42
CA ALA A 158 8.48 -1.12 3.82
C ALA A 158 8.62 -2.32 4.77
N PHE A 159 7.90 -3.42 4.50
CA PHE A 159 8.06 -4.67 5.19
C PHE A 159 9.46 -5.28 4.95
N ALA A 160 9.90 -5.38 3.70
CA ALA A 160 11.21 -5.91 3.33
C ALA A 160 12.37 -5.13 3.94
N LEU A 161 12.23 -3.82 4.08
CA LEU A 161 13.19 -2.91 4.71
C LEU A 161 13.08 -2.87 6.24
N ASN A 162 12.14 -3.61 6.84
CA ASN A 162 11.85 -3.60 8.27
C ASN A 162 11.49 -2.20 8.82
N ILE A 163 10.94 -1.32 7.98
CA ILE A 163 10.45 0.02 8.39
C ILE A 163 9.18 -0.13 9.25
N ILE A 164 8.35 -1.11 8.94
CA ILE A 164 7.21 -1.49 9.78
C ILE A 164 7.52 -2.84 10.46
N GLU A 165 7.92 -2.77 11.70
CA GLU A 165 8.27 -3.93 12.52
C GLU A 165 7.03 -4.64 13.09
N ASP A 166 7.20 -5.87 13.58
CA ASP A 166 6.17 -6.66 14.27
C ASP A 166 4.91 -6.97 13.45
N VAL A 167 5.05 -7.01 12.13
CA VAL A 167 4.01 -7.45 11.19
C VAL A 167 4.55 -8.56 10.30
N ASP A 168 3.68 -9.29 9.63
CA ASP A 168 4.05 -10.33 8.65
C ASP A 168 3.66 -9.93 7.23
N PHE A 169 2.90 -8.85 7.07
CA PHE A 169 2.56 -8.21 5.80
C PHE A 169 2.09 -6.76 6.03
N ALA A 170 2.24 -5.93 5.02
CA ALA A 170 1.82 -4.53 5.07
C ALA A 170 1.28 -4.01 3.74
N VAL A 171 0.41 -3.02 3.82
CA VAL A 171 -0.14 -2.21 2.72
C VAL A 171 0.09 -0.74 3.06
N SER A 172 0.10 0.12 2.07
CA SER A 172 0.33 1.55 2.29
C SER A 172 -0.78 2.43 1.70
N VAL A 173 -0.96 3.59 2.33
CA VAL A 173 -1.78 4.70 1.82
C VAL A 173 -0.88 5.91 1.65
N CYS A 174 -0.71 6.35 0.42
CA CYS A 174 0.07 7.52 0.10
C CYS A 174 -0.84 8.72 -0.11
N VAL A 175 -0.46 9.88 0.45
CA VAL A 175 -1.22 11.12 0.30
C VAL A 175 -0.31 12.27 -0.06
N SER A 176 -0.84 13.23 -0.81
CA SER A 176 -0.13 14.42 -1.23
C SER A 176 -1.04 15.64 -1.32
N VAL A 177 -0.45 16.82 -1.12
CA VAL A 177 -1.05 18.11 -1.40
C VAL A 177 -0.24 18.74 -2.53
N ALA A 178 -0.59 18.42 -3.75
CA ALA A 178 0.06 18.94 -4.96
C ALA A 178 -0.96 19.71 -5.81
N LYS A 179 -0.47 20.58 -6.69
CA LYS A 179 -1.33 21.33 -7.62
C LYS A 179 -2.07 20.42 -8.59
N ASN A 180 -1.40 19.37 -9.06
CA ASN A 180 -1.95 18.34 -9.94
C ASN A 180 -1.95 17.01 -9.17
N ASP A 181 -2.86 16.11 -9.53
CA ASP A 181 -2.92 14.79 -8.90
C ASP A 181 -1.68 13.94 -9.29
N PRO A 182 -0.72 13.70 -8.39
CA PRO A 182 0.51 13.00 -8.73
C PRO A 182 0.28 11.52 -9.01
N PHE A 183 -0.88 10.97 -8.65
CA PHE A 183 -1.18 9.55 -8.79
C PHE A 183 -1.88 9.23 -10.11
N PHE A 184 -2.62 10.19 -10.68
CA PHE A 184 -3.47 9.96 -11.84
C PHE A 184 -3.19 10.90 -13.03
N ASP A 185 -2.48 12.00 -12.83
CA ASP A 185 -1.99 12.89 -13.89
C ASP A 185 -0.75 12.27 -14.58
N ARG A 186 -1.00 11.31 -15.44
CA ARG A 186 0.00 10.38 -15.98
C ARG A 186 0.74 10.90 -17.22
N HIS A 187 0.36 12.04 -17.78
CA HIS A 187 0.85 12.53 -19.07
C HIS A 187 2.35 12.80 -19.16
N GLN A 188 3.07 12.86 -18.04
CA GLN A 188 4.50 13.15 -18.03
C GLN A 188 5.41 11.91 -17.93
N PHE A 189 4.87 10.74 -17.53
CA PHE A 189 5.68 9.58 -17.15
C PHE A 189 5.40 8.31 -17.97
N TRP A 190 4.40 8.33 -18.85
CA TRP A 190 3.90 7.13 -19.49
C TRP A 190 3.80 7.33 -21.00
N THR A 191 4.67 6.66 -21.73
CA THR A 191 4.39 6.38 -23.15
C THR A 191 3.53 5.12 -23.22
N ASP A 192 2.70 4.99 -24.25
CA ASP A 192 1.91 3.78 -24.51
C ASP A 192 2.83 2.54 -24.61
N GLU A 193 4.03 2.71 -25.20
CA GLU A 193 5.06 1.69 -25.30
C GLU A 193 5.51 1.15 -23.93
N TYR A 194 5.68 2.02 -22.93
CA TYR A 194 6.07 1.62 -21.59
C TYR A 194 4.95 0.82 -20.88
N TRP A 195 3.69 1.19 -21.07
CA TRP A 195 2.55 0.43 -20.58
C TRP A 195 2.47 -0.94 -21.21
N ASP A 196 2.64 -1.02 -22.52
CA ASP A 196 2.64 -2.28 -23.26
C ASP A 196 3.74 -3.21 -22.77
N GLU A 197 4.93 -2.66 -22.50
CA GLU A 197 6.06 -3.43 -21.99
C GLU A 197 5.79 -3.99 -20.57
N ILE A 198 5.23 -3.18 -19.67
CA ILE A 198 4.84 -3.62 -18.34
C ILE A 198 3.76 -4.69 -18.41
N PHE A 199 2.69 -4.46 -19.16
CA PHE A 199 1.60 -5.41 -19.24
C PHE A 199 2.04 -6.73 -19.89
N LYS A 200 2.86 -6.69 -20.91
CA LYS A 200 3.41 -7.90 -21.55
C LYS A 200 4.32 -8.69 -20.61
N LYS A 201 5.13 -8.00 -19.79
CA LYS A 201 6.11 -8.63 -18.90
C LYS A 201 5.47 -9.16 -17.60
N GLU A 202 4.61 -8.36 -16.95
CA GLU A 202 4.03 -8.69 -15.64
C GLU A 202 2.71 -9.46 -15.71
N PHE A 203 1.93 -9.21 -16.76
CA PHE A 203 0.59 -9.78 -16.91
C PHE A 203 0.37 -10.42 -18.29
N PRO A 204 1.23 -11.36 -18.71
CA PRO A 204 1.13 -11.92 -20.05
C PRO A 204 -0.22 -12.61 -20.31
N THR A 205 -0.84 -13.16 -19.25
CA THR A 205 -2.16 -13.80 -19.35
C THR A 205 -3.30 -12.78 -19.31
N PHE A 206 -3.11 -11.68 -18.57
CA PHE A 206 -4.09 -10.60 -18.47
C PHE A 206 -4.18 -9.81 -19.80
N THR A 207 -3.04 -9.53 -20.42
CA THR A 207 -3.00 -8.91 -21.75
C THR A 207 -3.65 -9.80 -22.81
N ARG A 208 -3.43 -11.10 -22.76
CA ARG A 208 -4.10 -12.06 -23.66
C ARG A 208 -5.63 -12.09 -23.43
N GLY A 209 -6.11 -11.94 -22.19
CA GLY A 209 -7.53 -11.93 -21.87
C GLY A 209 -8.28 -10.66 -22.26
N PHE A 210 -7.61 -9.50 -22.24
CA PHE A 210 -8.25 -8.20 -22.47
C PHE A 210 -7.90 -7.55 -23.82
N ILE A 211 -6.72 -7.83 -24.35
CA ILE A 211 -6.24 -7.21 -25.60
C ILE A 211 -5.98 -8.27 -26.68
N GLY A 212 -5.61 -9.46 -26.27
CA GLY A 212 -5.14 -10.50 -27.19
C GLY A 212 -6.20 -11.33 -27.91
N ALA A 213 -7.46 -10.93 -27.84
CA ALA A 213 -8.49 -11.49 -28.71
C ALA A 213 -8.48 -10.90 -30.12
N VAL A 214 -7.54 -10.00 -30.43
CA VAL A 214 -7.55 -9.22 -31.69
C VAL A 214 -6.35 -9.52 -32.59
N GLU A 215 -5.32 -10.24 -32.12
CA GLU A 215 -4.10 -10.43 -32.91
C GLU A 215 -3.63 -11.89 -32.96
N GLU A 216 -4.43 -12.80 -33.49
CA GLU A 216 -3.94 -14.03 -34.08
C GLU A 216 -4.78 -14.36 -35.32
N GLU A 217 -4.69 -13.52 -36.32
CA GLU A 217 -4.94 -13.88 -37.70
C GLU A 217 -3.77 -13.31 -38.52
N ASP A 218 -2.68 -14.13 -38.59
CA ASP A 218 -1.83 -14.25 -39.77
C ASP A 218 -1.05 -15.57 -39.72
#